data_4ca70836bf266181b959d08714e31984
#
_entry.id   4ca70836bf266181b959d08714e31984
#
_cell.length_a   1.000
_cell.length_b   1.000
_cell.length_c   1.000
_cell.angle_alpha   90.00
_cell.angle_beta   90.00
_cell.angle_gamma   90.00
#
_symmetry.space_group_name_H-M   'P 1'
#
loop_
_entity.id
_entity.type
_entity.pdbx_description
1 polymer ?
#
loop_
_entity_poly.entity_id
_entity_poly.type
_entity_poly.pdbx_seq_one_letter_code
_entity_poly.pdbx_strand_id
1 'polypeptide(L)'
;AVALLGSVLPEEDLGAFLTFLLQKVGCETDGTSLGIACADEPSGSLTCNLGLISMDETGAEASFDIRYPVTVDGETIIKAFREAAASFGLAFEVVEQEKPLYLPADSPFIHLLQGSYTAVTQKPCELYATGGGTYARAVSGRGVAFGPLFPDEPDRGLHNANEHIDLNRYMEHARICLEAMYRMLTQDIQ
;
A
#
# COMPACT_ATOMS: atom_id res chain seq x y z
N ALA A 1 22.42 -2.17 6.26
CA ALA A 1 23.28 -1.44 7.20
C ALA A 1 23.03 -1.91 8.64
N VAL A 2 21.79 -1.79 9.20
CA VAL A 2 21.47 -2.12 10.60
C VAL A 2 21.81 -3.57 10.96
N ALA A 3 21.38 -4.54 10.12
CA ALA A 3 21.67 -5.96 10.33
C ALA A 3 23.18 -6.26 10.33
N LEU A 4 23.96 -5.54 9.52
CA LEU A 4 25.42 -5.67 9.51
C LEU A 4 26.04 -5.12 10.82
N LEU A 5 25.56 -3.98 11.32
CA LEU A 5 26.03 -3.44 12.61
C LEU A 5 25.75 -4.42 13.74
N GLY A 6 24.56 -5.02 13.79
CA GLY A 6 24.21 -6.02 14.79
C GLY A 6 25.01 -7.33 14.72
N SER A 7 25.65 -7.63 13.57
CA SER A 7 26.55 -8.79 13.45
C SER A 7 27.98 -8.53 13.89
N VAL A 8 28.36 -7.27 14.08
CA VAL A 8 29.75 -6.84 14.38
C VAL A 8 29.90 -6.25 15.77
N LEU A 9 28.87 -5.54 16.26
CA LEU A 9 28.90 -4.88 17.58
C LEU A 9 28.30 -5.79 18.66
N PRO A 10 28.87 -5.78 19.89
CA PRO A 10 28.25 -6.40 21.04
C PRO A 10 26.87 -5.78 21.33
N GLU A 11 25.93 -6.55 21.86
CA GLU A 11 24.57 -6.10 22.12
C GLU A 11 24.52 -4.90 23.09
N GLU A 12 25.44 -4.87 24.07
CA GLU A 12 25.58 -3.77 25.03
C GLU A 12 26.01 -2.43 24.41
N ASP A 13 26.60 -2.45 23.21
CA ASP A 13 27.08 -1.26 22.50
C ASP A 13 26.06 -0.70 21.51
N LEU A 14 24.98 -1.44 21.22
CA LEU A 14 23.99 -1.04 20.20
C LEU A 14 23.05 0.07 20.67
N GLY A 15 22.79 0.18 21.97
CA GLY A 15 21.78 1.07 22.51
C GLY A 15 20.35 0.69 22.14
N ALA A 16 19.37 1.30 22.79
CA ALA A 16 17.96 0.93 22.67
C ALA A 16 17.41 1.03 21.23
N PHE A 17 17.80 2.07 20.47
CA PHE A 17 17.31 2.31 19.12
C PHE A 17 17.75 1.24 18.13
N LEU A 18 19.03 0.91 18.05
CA LEU A 18 19.52 -0.13 17.15
C LEU A 18 19.03 -1.51 17.58
N THR A 19 18.97 -1.77 18.88
CA THR A 19 18.40 -3.02 19.42
C THR A 19 16.95 -3.19 19.02
N PHE A 20 16.13 -2.13 19.12
CA PHE A 20 14.75 -2.14 18.62
C PHE A 20 14.69 -2.49 17.12
N LEU A 21 15.47 -1.81 16.29
CA LEU A 21 15.49 -2.07 14.86
C LEU A 21 15.91 -3.51 14.52
N LEU A 22 16.87 -4.06 15.26
CA LEU A 22 17.33 -5.43 15.04
C LEU A 22 16.30 -6.48 15.48
N GLN A 23 15.71 -6.30 16.66
CA GLN A 23 14.81 -7.30 17.26
C GLN A 23 13.37 -7.19 16.79
N LYS A 24 12.90 -5.98 16.46
CA LYS A 24 11.51 -5.71 16.10
C LYS A 24 11.26 -5.48 14.62
N VAL A 25 12.31 -5.14 13.87
CA VAL A 25 12.20 -4.88 12.42
C VAL A 25 13.03 -5.89 11.62
N GLY A 26 14.31 -6.03 11.95
CA GLY A 26 15.20 -6.97 11.27
C GLY A 26 15.23 -6.80 9.76
N CYS A 27 14.90 -7.87 9.06
CA CYS A 27 14.70 -7.91 7.60
C CYS A 27 13.24 -8.20 7.23
N GLU A 28 12.32 -8.11 8.17
CA GLU A 28 10.90 -8.35 7.95
C GLU A 28 10.25 -7.17 7.22
N THR A 29 9.27 -7.48 6.40
CA THR A 29 8.48 -6.48 5.66
C THR A 29 6.99 -6.54 5.96
N ASP A 30 6.58 -7.41 6.89
CA ASP A 30 5.20 -7.65 7.30
C ASP A 30 4.90 -7.23 8.75
N GLY A 31 5.93 -6.82 9.51
CA GLY A 31 5.79 -6.39 10.89
C GLY A 31 5.48 -7.51 11.89
N THR A 32 5.83 -8.77 11.59
CA THR A 32 5.61 -9.91 12.48
C THR A 32 6.22 -9.69 13.86
N SER A 33 7.50 -9.32 13.94
CA SER A 33 8.18 -9.08 15.22
C SER A 33 7.73 -7.80 15.94
N LEU A 34 7.08 -6.86 15.22
CA LEU A 34 6.39 -5.72 15.79
C LEU A 34 5.01 -6.07 16.38
N GLY A 35 4.48 -7.25 16.06
CA GLY A 35 3.15 -7.67 16.47
C GLY A 35 2.01 -7.02 15.69
N ILE A 36 2.28 -6.52 14.48
CA ILE A 36 1.31 -5.84 13.62
C ILE A 36 0.93 -6.63 12.36
N ALA A 37 1.57 -7.78 12.13
CA ALA A 37 1.28 -8.61 10.96
C ALA A 37 -0.19 -9.03 10.92
N CYS A 38 -0.83 -8.76 9.81
CA CYS A 38 -2.22 -9.14 9.55
C CYS A 38 -2.48 -9.24 8.04
N ALA A 39 -3.58 -9.86 7.67
CA ALA A 39 -3.98 -10.01 6.27
C ALA A 39 -5.50 -10.11 6.17
N ASP A 40 -6.04 -9.74 5.01
CA ASP A 40 -7.42 -10.01 4.65
C ASP A 40 -7.52 -10.53 3.20
N GLU A 41 -8.69 -11.06 2.86
CA GLU A 41 -8.93 -11.60 1.53
C GLU A 41 -8.98 -10.50 0.45
N PRO A 42 -9.64 -9.34 0.66
CA PRO A 42 -9.76 -8.35 -0.39
C PRO A 42 -8.48 -7.54 -0.68
N SER A 43 -7.59 -7.36 0.28
CA SER A 43 -6.41 -6.49 0.09
C SER A 43 -5.06 -7.14 0.42
N GLY A 44 -5.06 -8.37 0.90
CA GLY A 44 -3.83 -9.12 1.17
C GLY A 44 -3.18 -8.78 2.51
N SER A 45 -1.86 -8.92 2.57
CA SER A 45 -1.09 -8.77 3.80
C SER A 45 -0.65 -7.33 4.07
N LEU A 46 -0.51 -6.99 5.35
CA LEU A 46 0.16 -5.77 5.77
C LEU A 46 1.60 -5.73 5.24
N THR A 47 2.02 -4.56 4.81
CA THR A 47 3.44 -4.27 4.54
C THR A 47 3.95 -3.19 5.49
N CYS A 48 5.15 -3.41 6.03
CA CYS A 48 5.85 -2.49 6.91
C CYS A 48 7.24 -2.22 6.33
N ASN A 49 7.44 -1.04 5.79
CA ASN A 49 8.71 -0.64 5.19
C ASN A 49 9.43 0.36 6.09
N LEU A 50 10.66 0.04 6.50
CA LEU A 50 11.58 0.98 7.12
C LEU A 50 12.13 1.90 6.03
N GLY A 51 11.55 3.09 5.90
CA GLY A 51 11.82 4.04 4.81
C GLY A 51 13.09 4.86 5.02
N LEU A 52 13.25 5.43 6.21
CA LEU A 52 14.38 6.29 6.54
C LEU A 52 14.94 5.95 7.92
N ILE A 53 16.24 6.09 8.05
CA ILE A 53 16.97 6.10 9.33
C ILE A 53 17.88 7.31 9.32
N SER A 54 17.83 8.11 10.37
CA SER A 54 18.78 9.16 10.66
C SER A 54 19.34 8.96 12.05
N MET A 55 20.65 9.12 12.22
CA MET A 55 21.33 8.94 13.49
C MET A 55 22.58 9.81 13.52
N ASP A 56 22.68 10.63 14.57
CA ASP A 56 23.83 11.48 14.83
C ASP A 56 24.12 11.59 16.35
N GLU A 57 25.00 12.51 16.73
CA GLU A 57 25.37 12.74 18.13
C GLU A 57 24.23 13.30 19.00
N THR A 58 23.16 13.83 18.36
CA THR A 58 22.02 14.48 19.04
C THR A 58 20.83 13.55 19.21
N GLY A 59 20.74 12.49 18.41
CA GLY A 59 19.64 11.53 18.48
C GLY A 59 19.59 10.57 17.31
N ALA A 60 18.54 9.75 17.34
CA ALA A 60 18.27 8.76 16.30
C ALA A 60 16.77 8.71 16.03
N GLU A 61 16.40 8.62 14.76
CA GLU A 61 15.02 8.47 14.30
C GLU A 61 14.92 7.48 13.15
N ALA A 62 13.78 6.84 13.03
CA ALA A 62 13.42 5.98 11.92
C ALA A 62 11.98 6.24 11.51
N SER A 63 11.70 6.31 10.21
CA SER A 63 10.35 6.42 9.69
C SER A 63 9.92 5.16 8.97
N PHE A 64 8.65 4.81 9.14
CA PHE A 64 8.05 3.61 8.59
C PHE A 64 6.85 3.97 7.71
N ASP A 65 6.76 3.36 6.54
CA ASP A 65 5.55 3.36 5.69
C ASP A 65 4.83 2.01 5.93
N ILE A 66 3.65 2.09 6.53
CA ILE A 66 2.85 0.91 6.87
C ILE A 66 1.57 0.94 6.05
N ARG A 67 1.33 -0.12 5.29
CA ARG A 67 0.12 -0.31 4.51
C ARG A 67 -0.61 -1.53 5.04
N TYR A 68 -1.80 -1.31 5.54
CA TYR A 68 -2.57 -2.32 6.25
C TYR A 68 -3.86 -2.69 5.52
N PRO A 69 -4.39 -3.91 5.76
CA PRO A 69 -5.58 -4.42 5.10
C PRO A 69 -6.83 -3.56 5.36
N VAL A 70 -7.75 -3.54 4.39
CA VAL A 70 -8.95 -2.67 4.42
C VAL A 70 -9.93 -3.01 5.52
N THR A 71 -9.91 -4.24 6.04
CA THR A 71 -10.78 -4.68 7.13
C THR A 71 -10.18 -4.46 8.52
N VAL A 72 -8.93 -3.99 8.58
CA VAL A 72 -8.22 -3.79 9.85
C VAL A 72 -8.35 -2.34 10.31
N ASP A 73 -8.60 -2.14 11.59
CA ASP A 73 -8.57 -0.82 12.20
C ASP A 73 -7.12 -0.36 12.40
N GLY A 74 -6.73 0.71 11.72
CA GLY A 74 -5.38 1.29 11.81
C GLY A 74 -4.97 1.68 13.23
N GLU A 75 -5.91 1.98 14.12
CA GLU A 75 -5.60 2.29 15.52
C GLU A 75 -5.01 1.08 16.26
N THR A 76 -5.38 -0.14 15.89
CA THR A 76 -4.78 -1.35 16.47
C THR A 76 -3.32 -1.50 16.08
N ILE A 77 -2.97 -1.16 14.84
CA ILE A 77 -1.59 -1.16 14.32
C ILE A 77 -0.75 -0.10 15.06
N ILE A 78 -1.28 1.14 15.13
CA ILE A 78 -0.64 2.26 15.83
C ILE A 78 -0.37 1.91 17.29
N LYS A 79 -1.36 1.32 17.98
CA LYS A 79 -1.23 0.93 19.40
C LYS A 79 -0.13 -0.12 19.57
N ALA A 80 -0.14 -1.20 18.78
CA ALA A 80 0.84 -2.27 18.88
C ALA A 80 2.26 -1.76 18.59
N PHE A 81 2.44 -0.92 17.57
CA PHE A 81 3.74 -0.33 17.27
C PHE A 81 4.23 0.58 18.41
N ARG A 82 3.35 1.42 18.96
CA ARG A 82 3.67 2.30 20.10
C ARG A 82 4.10 1.51 21.32
N GLU A 83 3.39 0.42 21.64
CA GLU A 83 3.74 -0.47 22.76
C GLU A 83 5.10 -1.15 22.51
N ALA A 84 5.38 -1.59 21.30
CA ALA A 84 6.68 -2.14 20.94
C ALA A 84 7.80 -1.11 21.11
N ALA A 85 7.65 0.12 20.60
CA ALA A 85 8.64 1.19 20.77
C ALA A 85 8.84 1.56 22.25
N ALA A 86 7.75 1.70 23.00
CA ALA A 86 7.79 2.03 24.43
C ALA A 86 8.54 0.99 25.27
N SER A 87 8.48 -0.30 24.90
CA SER A 87 9.20 -1.36 25.59
C SER A 87 10.74 -1.23 25.49
N PHE A 88 11.23 -0.43 24.54
CA PHE A 88 12.64 -0.05 24.40
C PHE A 88 12.93 1.38 24.88
N GLY A 89 11.94 2.06 25.48
CA GLY A 89 12.10 3.46 25.92
C GLY A 89 12.13 4.47 24.76
N LEU A 90 11.64 4.10 23.58
CA LEU A 90 11.62 4.95 22.39
C LEU A 90 10.30 5.73 22.31
N ALA A 91 10.38 6.97 21.84
CA ALA A 91 9.21 7.76 21.48
C ALA A 91 8.61 7.26 20.16
N PHE A 92 7.29 7.42 20.03
CA PHE A 92 6.55 7.06 18.81
C PHE A 92 5.58 8.18 18.45
N GLU A 93 5.61 8.58 17.18
CA GLU A 93 4.73 9.60 16.62
C GLU A 93 4.08 9.09 15.33
N VAL A 94 2.82 9.45 15.12
CA VAL A 94 2.12 9.23 13.85
C VAL A 94 2.22 10.53 13.05
N VAL A 95 2.99 10.49 11.98
CA VAL A 95 3.19 11.66 11.10
C VAL A 95 1.97 11.86 10.20
N GLU A 96 1.44 10.76 9.66
CA GLU A 96 0.29 10.78 8.76
C GLU A 96 -0.48 9.48 8.88
N GLN A 97 -1.80 9.56 8.82
CA GLN A 97 -2.67 8.39 8.79
C GLN A 97 -3.79 8.59 7.77
N GLU A 98 -3.83 7.71 6.80
CA GLU A 98 -4.92 7.64 5.83
C GLU A 98 -5.66 6.31 5.94
N LYS A 99 -6.97 6.35 5.79
CA LYS A 99 -7.78 5.13 5.72
C LYS A 99 -7.62 4.47 4.35
N PRO A 100 -7.58 3.14 4.28
CA PRO A 100 -7.64 2.44 3.01
C PRO A 100 -8.85 2.84 2.18
N LEU A 101 -8.68 2.97 0.87
CA LEU A 101 -9.79 3.15 -0.05
C LEU A 101 -10.28 1.77 -0.49
N TYR A 102 -11.54 1.49 -0.22
CA TYR A 102 -12.16 0.22 -0.58
C TYR A 102 -13.61 0.40 -0.98
N LEU A 103 -14.01 -0.21 -2.09
CA LEU A 103 -15.40 -0.43 -2.47
C LEU A 103 -15.63 -1.94 -2.57
N PRO A 104 -16.74 -2.47 -2.04
CA PRO A 104 -17.07 -3.88 -2.17
C PRO A 104 -17.14 -4.34 -3.62
N ALA A 105 -16.59 -5.52 -3.89
CA ALA A 105 -16.51 -6.08 -5.25
C ALA A 105 -17.88 -6.30 -5.89
N ASP A 106 -18.91 -6.52 -5.07
CA ASP A 106 -20.30 -6.73 -5.47
C ASP A 106 -21.11 -5.44 -5.63
N SER A 107 -20.48 -4.27 -5.47
CA SER A 107 -21.20 -3.00 -5.62
C SER A 107 -21.60 -2.76 -7.09
N PRO A 108 -22.77 -2.14 -7.34
CA PRO A 108 -23.23 -1.83 -8.70
C PRO A 108 -22.22 -1.00 -9.50
N PHE A 109 -21.49 -0.11 -8.83
CA PHE A 109 -20.48 0.72 -9.48
C PHE A 109 -19.26 -0.12 -9.95
N ILE A 110 -18.80 -1.07 -9.14
CA ILE A 110 -17.72 -1.99 -9.56
C ILE A 110 -18.18 -2.87 -10.73
N HIS A 111 -19.39 -3.41 -10.68
CA HIS A 111 -19.97 -4.19 -11.80
C HIS A 111 -20.07 -3.38 -13.11
N LEU A 112 -20.43 -2.08 -13.02
CA LEU A 112 -20.45 -1.20 -14.19
C LEU A 112 -19.05 -1.06 -14.80
N LEU A 113 -18.02 -0.84 -13.98
CA LEU A 113 -16.64 -0.71 -14.42
C LEU A 113 -16.12 -2.01 -15.05
N GLN A 114 -16.37 -3.16 -14.42
CA GLN A 114 -16.03 -4.47 -14.95
C GLN A 114 -16.73 -4.75 -16.30
N GLY A 115 -18.03 -4.42 -16.39
CA GLY A 115 -18.81 -4.54 -17.61
C GLY A 115 -18.29 -3.64 -18.74
N SER A 116 -17.79 -2.44 -18.40
CA SER A 116 -17.20 -1.52 -19.37
C SER A 116 -15.88 -2.06 -19.93
N TYR A 117 -15.03 -2.60 -19.07
CA TYR A 117 -13.79 -3.27 -19.45
C TYR A 117 -14.08 -4.47 -20.38
N THR A 118 -14.98 -5.36 -19.96
CA THR A 118 -15.34 -6.55 -20.73
C THR A 118 -15.96 -6.20 -22.09
N ALA A 119 -16.78 -5.16 -22.17
CA ALA A 119 -17.40 -4.74 -23.42
C ALA A 119 -16.38 -4.31 -24.48
N VAL A 120 -15.30 -3.65 -24.07
CA VAL A 120 -14.25 -3.16 -24.99
C VAL A 120 -13.21 -4.24 -25.28
N THR A 121 -12.74 -4.96 -24.26
CA THR A 121 -11.61 -5.88 -24.38
C THR A 121 -12.02 -7.30 -24.76
N GLN A 122 -13.29 -7.68 -24.58
CA GLN A 122 -13.81 -9.05 -24.68
C GLN A 122 -13.12 -10.03 -23.72
N LYS A 123 -12.53 -9.51 -22.62
CA LYS A 123 -11.85 -10.27 -21.59
C LYS A 123 -12.53 -10.05 -20.23
N PRO A 124 -12.44 -11.01 -19.28
CA PRO A 124 -12.90 -10.78 -17.92
C PRO A 124 -12.08 -9.66 -17.26
N CYS A 125 -12.75 -8.85 -16.44
CA CYS A 125 -12.11 -7.81 -15.65
C CYS A 125 -11.83 -8.34 -14.25
N GLU A 126 -10.57 -8.50 -13.91
CA GLU A 126 -10.14 -8.88 -12.58
C GLU A 126 -10.00 -7.64 -11.69
N LEU A 127 -10.36 -7.79 -10.42
CA LEU A 127 -10.16 -6.76 -9.40
C LEU A 127 -8.84 -7.07 -8.68
N TYR A 128 -8.11 -6.03 -8.34
CA TYR A 128 -6.88 -6.17 -7.56
C TYR A 128 -6.72 -5.01 -6.58
N ALA A 129 -6.03 -5.27 -5.49
CA ALA A 129 -5.61 -4.26 -4.55
C ALA A 129 -4.19 -3.77 -4.87
N THR A 130 -3.93 -2.49 -4.66
CA THR A 130 -2.59 -1.92 -4.76
C THR A 130 -2.22 -1.20 -3.48
N GLY A 131 -0.99 -1.37 -3.02
CA GLY A 131 -0.45 -0.61 -1.90
C GLY A 131 -0.18 0.86 -2.25
N GLY A 132 -0.15 1.23 -3.54
CA GLY A 132 0.08 2.61 -3.98
C GLY A 132 -1.08 3.54 -3.68
N GLY A 133 -0.78 4.79 -3.31
CA GLY A 133 -1.79 5.86 -3.23
C GLY A 133 -2.29 6.24 -4.64
N THR A 134 -3.58 6.50 -4.78
CA THR A 134 -4.19 6.97 -6.03
C THR A 134 -5.00 8.23 -5.79
N TYR A 135 -5.23 9.03 -6.84
CA TYR A 135 -6.10 10.20 -6.76
C TYR A 135 -7.57 9.87 -6.41
N ALA A 136 -7.98 8.60 -6.54
CA ALA A 136 -9.30 8.15 -6.12
C ALA A 136 -9.57 8.39 -4.62
N ARG A 137 -8.54 8.48 -3.79
CA ARG A 137 -8.68 8.85 -2.37
C ARG A 137 -9.34 10.22 -2.16
N ALA A 138 -9.13 11.17 -3.09
CA ALA A 138 -9.71 12.50 -3.01
C ALA A 138 -11.25 12.52 -3.08
N VAL A 139 -11.87 11.46 -3.58
CA VAL A 139 -13.34 11.34 -3.65
C VAL A 139 -13.96 10.55 -2.50
N SER A 140 -13.19 10.24 -1.46
CA SER A 140 -13.67 9.74 -0.15
C SER A 140 -14.71 8.61 -0.24
N GLY A 141 -14.33 7.46 -0.79
CA GLY A 141 -15.19 6.27 -0.86
C GLY A 141 -16.28 6.30 -1.93
N ARG A 142 -16.35 7.34 -2.77
CA ARG A 142 -17.27 7.45 -3.90
C ARG A 142 -16.64 7.13 -5.25
N GLY A 143 -15.42 6.62 -5.26
CA GLY A 143 -14.69 6.25 -6.47
C GLY A 143 -13.58 5.25 -6.19
N VAL A 144 -13.08 4.63 -7.24
CA VAL A 144 -11.94 3.72 -7.22
C VAL A 144 -10.97 4.10 -8.34
N ALA A 145 -9.73 3.62 -8.24
CA ALA A 145 -8.82 3.65 -9.36
C ALA A 145 -9.27 2.64 -10.43
N PHE A 146 -9.24 3.03 -11.70
CA PHE A 146 -9.68 2.23 -12.82
C PHE A 146 -8.69 2.32 -13.98
N GLY A 147 -8.00 1.22 -14.28
CA GLY A 147 -6.92 1.19 -15.29
C GLY A 147 -5.67 1.94 -14.82
N PRO A 148 -4.68 2.26 -15.64
CA PRO A 148 -4.47 1.93 -17.06
C PRO A 148 -3.62 0.68 -17.30
N LEU A 149 -3.39 -0.16 -16.31
CA LEU A 149 -2.59 -1.38 -16.44
C LEU A 149 -3.44 -2.55 -16.94
N PHE A 150 -2.90 -3.33 -17.85
CA PHE A 150 -3.53 -4.56 -18.33
C PHE A 150 -2.72 -5.77 -17.84
N PRO A 151 -3.36 -6.88 -17.46
CA PRO A 151 -2.68 -8.06 -16.92
C PRO A 151 -1.66 -8.69 -17.89
N ASP A 152 -1.85 -8.49 -19.19
CA ASP A 152 -1.02 -9.05 -20.27
C ASP A 152 0.03 -8.07 -20.80
N GLU A 153 0.24 -6.93 -20.15
CA GLU A 153 1.29 -5.98 -20.52
C GLU A 153 2.63 -6.32 -19.87
N PRO A 154 3.73 -6.07 -20.59
CA PRO A 154 5.06 -6.11 -19.97
C PRO A 154 5.21 -4.99 -18.93
N ASP A 155 6.17 -5.16 -18.03
CA ASP A 155 6.54 -4.12 -17.07
C ASP A 155 6.89 -2.82 -17.80
N ARG A 156 6.23 -1.74 -17.41
CA ARG A 156 6.42 -0.40 -17.98
C ARG A 156 7.54 0.39 -17.31
N GLY A 157 8.20 -0.20 -16.31
CA GLY A 157 9.23 0.46 -15.53
C GLY A 157 8.71 1.61 -14.68
N LEU A 158 7.52 1.46 -14.07
CA LEU A 158 6.93 2.48 -13.20
C LEU A 158 7.93 2.95 -12.12
N HIS A 159 8.11 4.26 -12.01
CA HIS A 159 9.07 4.91 -11.09
C HIS A 159 10.54 4.57 -11.37
N ASN A 160 10.87 4.04 -12.54
CA ASN A 160 12.24 3.70 -12.94
C ASN A 160 12.69 4.46 -14.19
N ALA A 161 13.96 4.37 -14.49
CA ALA A 161 14.49 4.89 -15.73
C ALA A 161 13.85 4.20 -16.94
N ASN A 162 13.58 4.96 -18.00
CA ASN A 162 12.90 4.51 -19.21
C ASN A 162 11.43 4.07 -19.00
N GLU A 163 10.76 4.59 -17.98
CA GLU A 163 9.30 4.41 -17.85
C GLU A 163 8.61 4.76 -19.17
N HIS A 164 7.74 3.89 -19.62
CA HIS A 164 7.12 4.01 -20.94
C HIS A 164 5.66 3.53 -20.94
N ILE A 165 4.93 3.89 -21.98
CA ILE A 165 3.57 3.44 -22.22
C ILE A 165 3.40 3.02 -23.67
N ASP A 166 2.71 1.88 -23.90
CA ASP A 166 2.26 1.48 -25.23
C ASP A 166 1.05 2.33 -25.65
N LEU A 167 1.19 3.08 -26.74
CA LEU A 167 0.13 3.98 -27.22
C LEU A 167 -1.14 3.23 -27.64
N ASN A 168 -1.05 2.00 -28.15
CA ASN A 168 -2.23 1.22 -28.52
C ASN A 168 -3.00 0.80 -27.27
N ARG A 169 -2.28 0.36 -26.21
CA ARG A 169 -2.87 0.05 -24.92
C ARG A 169 -3.46 1.27 -24.24
N TYR A 170 -2.80 2.41 -24.36
CA TYR A 170 -3.35 3.66 -23.85
C TYR A 170 -4.65 4.05 -24.56
N MET A 171 -4.73 3.87 -25.88
CA MET A 171 -5.94 4.12 -26.65
C MET A 171 -7.06 3.11 -26.35
N GLU A 172 -6.71 1.85 -26.04
CA GLU A 172 -7.67 0.85 -25.56
C GLU A 172 -8.24 1.26 -24.20
N HIS A 173 -7.37 1.68 -23.26
CA HIS A 173 -7.80 2.23 -21.98
C HIS A 173 -8.72 3.44 -22.14
N ALA A 174 -8.42 4.37 -23.03
CA ALA A 174 -9.28 5.53 -23.31
C ALA A 174 -10.68 5.11 -23.79
N ARG A 175 -10.79 4.05 -24.60
CA ARG A 175 -12.09 3.48 -25.04
C ARG A 175 -12.85 2.86 -23.85
N ILE A 176 -12.15 2.16 -22.95
CA ILE A 176 -12.76 1.60 -21.73
C ILE A 176 -13.31 2.72 -20.85
N CYS A 177 -12.54 3.80 -20.65
CA CYS A 177 -12.99 4.97 -19.90
C CYS A 177 -14.22 5.63 -20.54
N LEU A 178 -14.24 5.77 -21.87
CA LEU A 178 -15.38 6.32 -22.61
C LEU A 178 -16.64 5.45 -22.43
N GLU A 179 -16.50 4.14 -22.53
CA GLU A 179 -17.60 3.19 -22.29
C GLU A 179 -18.11 3.27 -20.85
N ALA A 180 -17.20 3.37 -19.88
CA ALA A 180 -17.57 3.54 -18.46
C ALA A 180 -18.34 4.84 -18.23
N MET A 181 -17.88 5.96 -18.80
CA MET A 181 -18.58 7.25 -18.72
C MET A 181 -19.96 7.19 -19.37
N TYR A 182 -20.07 6.56 -20.55
CA TYR A 182 -21.34 6.38 -21.23
C TYR A 182 -22.33 5.60 -20.38
N ARG A 183 -21.90 4.49 -19.79
CA ARG A 183 -22.75 3.68 -18.90
C ARG A 183 -23.16 4.43 -17.65
N MET A 184 -22.25 5.16 -17.01
CA MET A 184 -22.57 6.00 -15.84
C MET A 184 -23.63 7.07 -16.14
N LEU A 185 -23.69 7.57 -17.38
CA LEU A 185 -24.66 8.60 -17.78
C LEU A 185 -26.01 8.02 -18.25
N THR A 186 -26.06 6.74 -18.63
CA THR A 186 -27.24 6.14 -19.28
C THR A 186 -27.87 5.01 -18.49
N GLN A 187 -27.21 4.50 -17.48
CA GLN A 187 -27.70 3.42 -16.63
C GLN A 187 -27.95 3.93 -15.21
N ASP A 188 -29.05 3.51 -14.60
CA ASP A 188 -29.32 3.76 -13.20
C ASP A 188 -28.39 2.89 -12.35
N ILE A 189 -27.45 3.52 -11.65
CA ILE A 189 -26.55 2.88 -10.67
C ILE A 189 -27.21 3.04 -9.29
N GLN A 190 -28.09 2.12 -8.93
CA GLN A 190 -28.71 2.06 -7.60
C GLN A 190 -28.03 1.03 -6.71
#